data_87f482b7015ef29ac0c932bc736baffb
#
_entry.id   87f482b7015ef29ac0c932bc736baffb
#
_cell.length_a   1.000
_cell.length_b   1.000
_cell.length_c   1.000
_cell.angle_alpha   90.00
_cell.angle_beta   90.00
_cell.angle_gamma   90.00
#
_symmetry.space_group_name_H-M   'P 1'
#
loop_
_entity.id
_entity.type
_entity.pdbx_description
1 polymer ?
#
loop_
_entity_poly.entity_id
_entity_poly.type
_entity_poly.pdbx_seq_one_letter_code
_entity_poly.pdbx_strand_id
1 'polypeptide(L)'
;MTATLALLVSGLSFSKLTAKRPKERPSVKKNAKIPKEHLVEIRGLKKYFETKKGIFAREKKWVHAVDDVNFYIRRGEVFGLVGESGCGKTTVGKLIVGLIRPTAGEIYFDGHNLTEFDKEEMRKLRRRMGVIYQHPQSSFNPRMTIHTILSRPIEIHKIAKGEKMEEIILKVLKEVGLEPQHLDRYPHEFSGGQQQRIAIGRVLVLNPDFVILDEPTSALDVSVQAYILNMLGKLQSKFGFTYLLISHDLNIVEHMSDRIAVMYVGKMVELADKTELRKNALHPYTRSLLTVAPIADPTRKRKGVIIKGEVPSTINPPPGCRFHPRCPYAKPVCKEKEPAFRGIGGGHYVACHFVKSRTHKWPSPRK
;
A
#
# COMPACT_ATOMS: atom_id res chain seq x y z
N MET A 1 -43.44 1.78 -13.10
CA MET A 1 -42.29 1.63 -14.04
C MET A 1 -41.02 1.06 -13.35
N THR A 2 -41.17 0.16 -12.38
CA THR A 2 -40.05 -0.33 -11.53
C THR A 2 -39.72 -1.81 -11.69
N ALA A 3 -40.46 -2.56 -12.52
CA ALA A 3 -40.28 -4.01 -12.64
C ALA A 3 -39.47 -4.47 -13.87
N THR A 4 -39.20 -3.62 -14.85
CA THR A 4 -38.59 -4.01 -16.13
C THR A 4 -37.06 -3.87 -16.16
N LEU A 5 -36.47 -3.17 -15.19
CA LEU A 5 -34.99 -2.96 -15.13
C LEU A 5 -34.24 -4.15 -14.52
N ALA A 6 -34.88 -5.05 -13.80
CA ALA A 6 -34.20 -6.13 -13.06
C ALA A 6 -33.76 -7.33 -13.92
N LEU A 7 -34.31 -7.48 -15.13
CA LEU A 7 -34.08 -8.69 -15.97
C LEU A 7 -32.96 -8.58 -17.01
N LEU A 8 -32.35 -7.41 -17.22
CA LEU A 8 -31.32 -7.20 -18.24
C LEU A 8 -29.85 -7.31 -17.75
N VAL A 9 -29.63 -7.56 -16.46
CA VAL A 9 -28.27 -7.51 -15.86
C VAL A 9 -27.61 -8.90 -15.74
N SER A 10 -28.25 -9.97 -16.14
CA SER A 10 -27.77 -11.36 -15.90
C SER A 10 -26.91 -11.96 -16.99
N GLY A 11 -25.96 -11.24 -17.57
CA GLY A 11 -25.11 -11.89 -18.60
C GLY A 11 -23.87 -11.17 -19.08
N LEU A 12 -23.67 -9.92 -18.73
CA LEU A 12 -22.52 -9.16 -19.22
C LEU A 12 -21.38 -9.12 -18.21
N SER A 13 -20.18 -9.53 -18.62
CA SER A 13 -18.96 -9.44 -17.80
C SER A 13 -18.66 -7.99 -17.42
N PHE A 14 -18.18 -7.75 -16.18
CA PHE A 14 -17.79 -6.42 -15.67
C PHE A 14 -16.77 -5.73 -16.59
N SER A 15 -15.90 -6.50 -17.25
CA SER A 15 -14.92 -5.98 -18.23
C SER A 15 -15.57 -5.34 -19.45
N LYS A 16 -16.84 -5.62 -19.74
CA LYS A 16 -17.56 -5.04 -20.88
C LYS A 16 -18.38 -3.78 -20.52
N LEU A 17 -18.75 -3.60 -19.26
CA LEU A 17 -19.57 -2.48 -18.79
C LEU A 17 -18.78 -1.36 -18.08
N THR A 18 -17.63 -1.70 -17.44
CA THR A 18 -16.68 -0.67 -17.03
C THR A 18 -15.97 -0.12 -18.27
N ALA A 19 -15.78 1.18 -18.34
CA ALA A 19 -15.06 1.80 -19.44
C ALA A 19 -13.81 0.99 -19.78
N LYS A 20 -13.64 0.64 -21.06
CA LYS A 20 -12.43 -0.04 -21.55
C LYS A 20 -11.21 0.63 -20.93
N ARG A 21 -10.30 -0.16 -20.37
CA ARG A 21 -9.01 0.36 -19.89
C ARG A 21 -8.46 1.29 -20.95
N PRO A 22 -8.01 2.50 -20.62
CA PRO A 22 -7.50 3.44 -21.60
C PRO A 22 -6.41 2.75 -22.42
N LYS A 23 -6.63 2.57 -23.72
CA LYS A 23 -5.62 2.04 -24.64
C LYS A 23 -4.52 3.05 -24.93
N GLU A 24 -4.79 4.32 -24.70
CA GLU A 24 -3.83 5.39 -24.91
C GLU A 24 -2.78 5.37 -23.79
N ARG A 25 -1.63 4.80 -24.14
CA ARG A 25 -0.39 5.04 -23.39
C ARG A 25 0.00 6.49 -23.65
N PRO A 26 0.30 7.30 -22.61
CA PRO A 26 0.90 8.60 -22.85
C PRO A 26 2.13 8.39 -23.74
N SER A 27 2.31 9.25 -24.76
CA SER A 27 3.40 9.19 -25.74
C SER A 27 4.76 9.59 -25.16
N VAL A 28 5.04 9.25 -23.92
CA VAL A 28 6.28 9.58 -23.22
C VAL A 28 7.36 8.56 -23.57
N LYS A 29 8.57 9.05 -23.82
CA LYS A 29 9.74 8.24 -24.16
C LYS A 29 9.96 7.13 -23.14
N LYS A 30 9.97 5.88 -23.58
CA LYS A 30 10.37 4.73 -22.77
C LYS A 30 11.88 4.77 -22.56
N ASN A 31 12.34 5.33 -21.45
CA ASN A 31 13.77 5.51 -21.19
C ASN A 31 14.45 4.38 -20.40
N ALA A 32 13.72 3.40 -19.88
CA ALA A 32 14.29 2.28 -19.15
C ALA A 32 13.76 0.94 -19.64
N LYS A 33 14.62 -0.09 -19.72
CA LYS A 33 14.22 -1.49 -19.93
C LYS A 33 13.57 -2.03 -18.65
N ILE A 34 12.30 -1.70 -18.43
CA ILE A 34 11.51 -2.23 -17.31
C ILE A 34 10.81 -3.50 -17.80
N PRO A 35 10.88 -4.62 -17.07
CA PRO A 35 10.16 -5.83 -17.39
C PRO A 35 8.66 -5.55 -17.52
N LYS A 36 8.00 -6.09 -18.55
CA LYS A 36 6.55 -5.89 -18.79
C LYS A 36 5.67 -6.38 -17.64
N GLU A 37 6.17 -7.31 -16.85
CA GLU A 37 5.51 -7.84 -15.65
C GLU A 37 5.48 -6.84 -14.49
N HIS A 38 6.42 -5.86 -14.44
CA HIS A 38 6.44 -4.82 -13.41
C HIS A 38 5.41 -3.74 -13.75
N LEU A 39 4.39 -3.59 -12.90
CA LEU A 39 3.44 -2.49 -13.02
C LEU A 39 3.98 -1.23 -12.35
N VAL A 40 4.59 -1.38 -11.16
CA VAL A 40 5.27 -0.31 -10.42
C VAL A 40 6.71 -0.72 -10.20
N GLU A 41 7.66 0.19 -10.41
CA GLU A 41 9.07 -0.02 -10.05
C GLU A 41 9.62 1.25 -9.42
N ILE A 42 10.35 1.08 -8.31
CA ILE A 42 10.91 2.15 -7.49
C ILE A 42 12.42 1.96 -7.42
N ARG A 43 13.18 3.01 -7.73
CA ARG A 43 14.64 3.00 -7.76
C ARG A 43 15.21 4.15 -6.95
N GLY A 44 15.99 3.84 -5.92
CA GLY A 44 16.71 4.82 -5.09
C GLY A 44 15.81 5.89 -4.49
N LEU A 45 14.55 5.55 -4.16
CA LEU A 45 13.54 6.53 -3.78
C LEU A 45 13.88 7.18 -2.45
N LYS A 46 13.93 8.53 -2.43
CA LYS A 46 14.17 9.34 -1.23
C LYS A 46 13.10 10.41 -1.07
N LYS A 47 12.66 10.59 0.17
CA LYS A 47 11.81 11.73 0.55
C LYS A 47 12.21 12.25 1.91
N TYR A 48 12.68 13.48 1.91
CA TYR A 48 13.02 14.23 3.09
C TYR A 48 12.08 15.43 3.23
N PHE A 49 11.60 15.66 4.45
CA PHE A 49 10.78 16.82 4.76
C PHE A 49 11.55 17.78 5.67
N GLU A 50 11.56 19.04 5.34
CA GLU A 50 12.15 20.09 6.18
C GLU A 50 11.25 20.32 7.40
N THR A 51 11.82 20.28 8.60
CA THR A 51 11.11 20.65 9.82
C THR A 51 11.35 22.12 10.11
N LYS A 52 10.27 22.93 10.10
CA LYS A 52 10.33 24.29 10.61
C LYS A 52 10.26 24.26 12.13
N LYS A 53 11.35 24.54 12.84
CA LYS A 53 11.29 24.89 14.25
C LYS A 53 11.43 26.40 14.39
N GLY A 54 10.36 27.07 14.92
CA GLY A 54 10.32 28.44 15.40
C GLY A 54 11.02 29.54 14.57
N ILE A 55 10.59 30.76 14.72
CA ILE A 55 11.12 31.95 14.03
C ILE A 55 12.63 32.17 14.28
N PHE A 56 13.20 31.56 15.33
CA PHE A 56 14.60 31.70 15.76
C PHE A 56 15.48 30.45 15.56
N ALA A 57 14.98 29.37 14.91
CA ALA A 57 15.78 28.16 14.75
C ALA A 57 16.84 28.33 13.64
N ARG A 58 18.12 28.40 14.03
CA ARG A 58 19.27 28.52 13.13
C ARG A 58 19.57 27.24 12.30
N GLU A 59 19.07 26.07 12.70
CA GLU A 59 19.36 24.81 12.01
C GLU A 59 18.11 24.19 11.39
N LYS A 60 18.18 23.90 10.10
CA LYS A 60 17.20 23.10 9.37
C LYS A 60 17.38 21.62 9.71
N LYS A 61 16.36 20.97 10.25
CA LYS A 61 16.36 19.53 10.48
C LYS A 61 15.50 18.85 9.42
N TRP A 62 15.93 17.67 8.99
CA TRP A 62 15.27 16.91 7.95
C TRP A 62 14.68 15.62 8.51
N VAL A 63 13.41 15.36 8.21
CA VAL A 63 12.75 14.06 8.47
C VAL A 63 13.06 13.16 7.29
N HIS A 64 13.83 12.10 7.50
CA HIS A 64 14.16 11.08 6.52
C HIS A 64 13.01 10.06 6.41
N ALA A 65 11.88 10.47 5.81
CA ALA A 65 10.68 9.64 5.77
C ALA A 65 10.83 8.41 4.86
N VAL A 66 11.54 8.57 3.73
CA VAL A 66 11.89 7.48 2.80
C VAL A 66 13.33 7.73 2.38
N ASP A 67 14.18 6.70 2.46
CA ASP A 67 15.59 6.84 2.21
C ASP A 67 16.16 5.61 1.51
N ASP A 68 16.44 5.75 0.23
CA ASP A 68 17.01 4.74 -0.66
C ASP A 68 16.18 3.45 -0.74
N VAL A 69 14.87 3.60 -0.98
CA VAL A 69 13.92 2.49 -1.11
C VAL A 69 13.90 1.98 -2.54
N ASN A 70 14.02 0.65 -2.68
CA ASN A 70 14.08 -0.04 -3.97
C ASN A 70 13.18 -1.28 -3.94
N PHE A 71 12.17 -1.36 -4.81
CA PHE A 71 11.36 -2.55 -5.03
C PHE A 71 10.52 -2.42 -6.31
N TYR A 72 9.87 -3.51 -6.70
CA TYR A 72 8.90 -3.54 -7.78
C TYR A 72 7.64 -4.29 -7.37
N ILE A 73 6.53 -4.00 -8.03
CA ILE A 73 5.23 -4.67 -7.87
C ILE A 73 4.83 -5.24 -9.23
N ARG A 74 4.52 -6.53 -9.28
CA ARG A 74 4.08 -7.21 -10.51
C ARG A 74 2.62 -6.90 -10.79
N ARG A 75 2.22 -7.06 -12.03
CA ARG A 75 0.80 -6.94 -12.40
C ARG A 75 -0.02 -8.05 -11.77
N GLY A 76 -1.17 -7.69 -11.19
CA GLY A 76 -2.06 -8.62 -10.49
C GLY A 76 -1.53 -9.10 -9.13
N GLU A 77 -0.39 -8.60 -8.67
CA GLU A 77 0.20 -8.94 -7.37
C GLU A 77 -0.45 -8.14 -6.24
N VAL A 78 -0.57 -8.75 -5.08
CA VAL A 78 -0.79 -8.06 -3.81
C VAL A 78 0.56 -7.94 -3.10
N PHE A 79 1.15 -6.74 -3.14
CA PHE A 79 2.42 -6.44 -2.50
C PHE A 79 2.18 -5.80 -1.13
N GLY A 80 2.63 -6.47 -0.07
CA GLY A 80 2.52 -5.99 1.30
C GLY A 80 3.69 -5.11 1.71
N LEU A 81 3.42 -3.96 2.34
CA LEU A 81 4.42 -3.09 2.95
C LEU A 81 4.10 -2.93 4.43
N VAL A 82 4.93 -3.53 5.29
CA VAL A 82 4.70 -3.60 6.73
C VAL A 82 5.82 -2.91 7.52
N GLY A 83 5.51 -2.44 8.71
CA GLY A 83 6.46 -1.83 9.64
C GLY A 83 5.76 -0.98 10.70
N GLU A 84 6.47 -0.57 11.75
CA GLU A 84 5.94 0.27 12.82
C GLU A 84 5.37 1.60 12.30
N SER A 85 4.45 2.21 13.07
CA SER A 85 3.87 3.51 12.71
C SER A 85 4.97 4.56 12.56
N GLY A 86 4.83 5.46 11.56
CA GLY A 86 5.82 6.51 11.28
C GLY A 86 7.08 6.05 10.52
N CYS A 87 7.23 4.78 10.16
CA CYS A 87 8.42 4.31 9.42
C CYS A 87 8.48 4.73 7.93
N GLY A 88 7.44 5.40 7.40
CA GLY A 88 7.44 5.96 6.05
C GLY A 88 6.53 5.26 5.02
N LYS A 89 5.77 4.23 5.36
CA LYS A 89 4.89 3.45 4.46
C LYS A 89 3.89 4.30 3.67
N THR A 90 3.08 5.09 4.37
CA THR A 90 2.12 6.03 3.75
C THR A 90 2.81 7.05 2.85
N THR A 91 4.03 7.48 3.20
CA THR A 91 4.84 8.38 2.37
C THR A 91 5.23 7.72 1.04
N VAL A 92 5.61 6.43 1.06
CA VAL A 92 5.86 5.65 -0.16
C VAL A 92 4.60 5.60 -1.03
N GLY A 93 3.44 5.31 -0.45
CA GLY A 93 2.17 5.32 -1.18
C GLY A 93 1.87 6.67 -1.83
N LYS A 94 2.01 7.77 -1.09
CA LYS A 94 1.80 9.14 -1.60
C LYS A 94 2.76 9.52 -2.73
N LEU A 95 4.00 9.03 -2.70
CA LEU A 95 4.99 9.23 -3.76
C LEU A 95 4.58 8.49 -5.05
N ILE A 96 4.15 7.23 -4.94
CA ILE A 96 3.76 6.41 -6.11
C ILE A 96 2.60 7.05 -6.87
N VAL A 97 1.57 7.55 -6.19
CA VAL A 97 0.43 8.21 -6.86
C VAL A 97 0.69 9.69 -7.19
N GLY A 98 1.90 10.18 -6.97
CA GLY A 98 2.32 11.54 -7.30
C GLY A 98 1.59 12.61 -6.48
N LEU A 99 1.11 12.33 -5.26
CA LEU A 99 0.56 13.33 -4.35
C LEU A 99 1.65 14.22 -3.77
N ILE A 100 2.85 13.69 -3.63
CA ILE A 100 4.07 14.40 -3.23
C ILE A 100 5.20 14.04 -4.19
N ARG A 101 6.12 14.98 -4.43
CA ARG A 101 7.30 14.73 -5.26
C ARG A 101 8.42 14.11 -4.44
N PRO A 102 9.20 13.17 -4.99
CA PRO A 102 10.39 12.65 -4.34
C PRO A 102 11.47 13.74 -4.19
N THR A 103 12.38 13.55 -3.23
CA THR A 103 13.59 14.35 -3.09
C THR A 103 14.67 13.85 -4.06
N ALA A 104 14.74 12.53 -4.27
CA ALA A 104 15.59 11.86 -5.24
C ALA A 104 15.03 10.48 -5.58
N GLY A 105 15.56 9.84 -6.61
CA GLY A 105 15.14 8.54 -7.10
C GLY A 105 14.01 8.62 -8.11
N GLU A 106 13.62 7.48 -8.63
CA GLU A 106 12.69 7.35 -9.74
C GLU A 106 11.53 6.42 -9.39
N ILE A 107 10.36 6.72 -9.95
CA ILE A 107 9.15 5.90 -9.82
C ILE A 107 8.63 5.63 -11.22
N TYR A 108 8.52 4.36 -11.56
CA TYR A 108 7.97 3.93 -12.83
C TYR A 108 6.60 3.28 -12.66
N PHE A 109 5.67 3.63 -13.51
CA PHE A 109 4.37 2.98 -13.62
C PHE A 109 4.11 2.57 -15.07
N ASP A 110 3.87 1.29 -15.29
CA ASP A 110 3.67 0.73 -16.64
C ASP A 110 4.79 1.11 -17.64
N GLY A 111 6.03 1.17 -17.14
CA GLY A 111 7.21 1.53 -17.91
C GLY A 111 7.44 3.03 -18.12
N HIS A 112 6.63 3.91 -17.54
CA HIS A 112 6.74 5.37 -17.63
C HIS A 112 7.31 5.97 -16.35
N ASN A 113 8.30 6.84 -16.43
CA ASN A 113 8.89 7.54 -15.30
C ASN A 113 7.97 8.66 -14.82
N LEU A 114 7.34 8.48 -13.66
CA LEU A 114 6.39 9.45 -13.09
C LEU A 114 7.06 10.73 -12.60
N THR A 115 8.36 10.71 -12.33
CA THR A 115 9.09 11.89 -11.85
C THR A 115 9.24 12.96 -12.91
N GLU A 116 9.12 12.57 -14.19
CA GLU A 116 9.21 13.43 -15.36
C GLU A 116 7.84 14.00 -15.80
N PHE A 117 6.73 13.45 -15.26
CA PHE A 117 5.39 13.82 -15.67
C PHE A 117 5.01 15.22 -15.22
N ASP A 118 4.35 15.96 -16.10
CA ASP A 118 3.67 17.20 -15.76
C ASP A 118 2.33 16.94 -15.03
N LYS A 119 1.63 18.01 -14.66
CA LYS A 119 0.35 17.90 -13.93
C LYS A 119 -0.75 17.26 -14.75
N GLU A 120 -0.78 17.47 -16.05
CA GLU A 120 -1.83 16.96 -16.94
C GLU A 120 -1.62 15.47 -17.23
N GLU A 121 -0.39 15.06 -17.48
CA GLU A 121 0.00 13.65 -17.63
C GLU A 121 -0.31 12.86 -16.37
N MET A 122 0.05 13.40 -15.19
CA MET A 122 -0.30 12.79 -13.90
C MET A 122 -1.81 12.71 -13.70
N ARG A 123 -2.60 13.73 -14.11
CA ARG A 123 -4.06 13.69 -14.03
C ARG A 123 -4.66 12.55 -14.85
N LYS A 124 -4.18 12.34 -16.07
CA LYS A 124 -4.60 11.23 -16.94
C LYS A 124 -4.23 9.88 -16.33
N LEU A 125 -3.02 9.77 -15.77
CA LEU A 125 -2.52 8.53 -15.21
C LEU A 125 -3.25 8.15 -13.90
N ARG A 126 -3.64 9.12 -13.08
CA ARG A 126 -4.38 8.89 -11.82
C ARG A 126 -5.71 8.17 -12.02
N ARG A 127 -6.30 8.17 -13.22
CA ARG A 127 -7.45 7.30 -13.54
C ARG A 127 -7.12 5.82 -13.37
N ARG A 128 -5.86 5.43 -13.61
CA ARG A 128 -5.38 4.05 -13.53
C ARG A 128 -4.90 3.67 -12.12
N MET A 129 -4.92 4.62 -11.18
CA MET A 129 -4.45 4.45 -9.81
C MET A 129 -5.54 4.83 -8.82
N GLY A 130 -5.79 3.98 -7.82
CA GLY A 130 -6.70 4.27 -6.73
C GLY A 130 -5.98 4.35 -5.39
N VAL A 131 -6.56 5.06 -4.43
CA VAL A 131 -6.09 5.06 -3.03
C VAL A 131 -7.29 4.90 -2.12
N ILE A 132 -7.21 3.92 -1.23
CA ILE A 132 -8.16 3.70 -0.15
C ILE A 132 -7.43 4.02 1.15
N TYR A 133 -7.92 5.02 1.88
CA TYR A 133 -7.30 5.54 3.10
C TYR A 133 -7.86 4.87 4.36
N GLN A 134 -7.11 4.97 5.44
CA GLN A 134 -7.44 4.50 6.77
C GLN A 134 -8.77 5.04 7.32
N HIS A 135 -9.06 6.32 7.10
CA HIS A 135 -10.26 7.01 7.54
C HIS A 135 -11.09 7.47 6.35
N PRO A 136 -12.03 6.66 5.84
CA PRO A 136 -12.82 7.02 4.66
C PRO A 136 -13.65 8.29 4.88
N GLN A 137 -14.11 8.52 6.11
CA GLN A 137 -14.90 9.70 6.49
C GLN A 137 -14.21 11.01 6.14
N SER A 138 -12.90 11.11 6.39
CA SER A 138 -12.11 12.32 6.10
C SER A 138 -11.97 12.60 4.59
N SER A 139 -12.29 11.61 3.75
CA SER A 139 -12.17 11.70 2.30
C SER A 139 -13.49 12.03 1.59
N PHE A 140 -14.63 12.05 2.33
CA PHE A 140 -15.94 12.38 1.79
C PHE A 140 -16.32 13.83 2.10
N ASN A 141 -16.98 14.48 1.17
CA ASN A 141 -17.70 15.69 1.47
C ASN A 141 -19.04 15.31 2.13
N PRO A 142 -19.30 15.67 3.41
CA PRO A 142 -20.50 15.26 4.12
C PRO A 142 -21.82 15.80 3.54
N ARG A 143 -21.75 16.80 2.65
CA ARG A 143 -22.89 17.42 1.98
C ARG A 143 -23.23 16.76 0.63
N MET A 144 -22.48 15.74 0.21
CA MET A 144 -22.73 14.99 -1.02
C MET A 144 -23.41 13.68 -0.71
N THR A 145 -24.41 13.30 -1.53
CA THR A 145 -25.01 11.98 -1.48
C THR A 145 -24.02 10.92 -1.97
N ILE A 146 -24.30 9.65 -1.66
CA ILE A 146 -23.46 8.53 -2.12
C ILE A 146 -23.43 8.48 -3.66
N HIS A 147 -24.57 8.75 -4.32
CA HIS A 147 -24.61 8.89 -5.78
C HIS A 147 -23.58 9.91 -6.27
N THR A 148 -23.58 11.12 -5.72
CA THR A 148 -22.64 12.17 -6.10
C THR A 148 -21.19 11.78 -5.84
N ILE A 149 -20.90 11.08 -4.73
CA ILE A 149 -19.55 10.60 -4.39
C ILE A 149 -19.07 9.57 -5.42
N LEU A 150 -19.94 8.70 -5.92
CA LEU A 150 -19.60 7.66 -6.90
C LEU A 150 -19.56 8.19 -8.33
N SER A 151 -20.46 9.13 -8.71
CA SER A 151 -20.52 9.72 -10.04
C SER A 151 -19.38 10.68 -10.33
N ARG A 152 -18.92 11.43 -9.31
CA ARG A 152 -17.91 12.48 -9.46
C ARG A 152 -16.61 12.01 -10.14
N PRO A 153 -15.98 10.89 -9.76
CA PRO A 153 -14.81 10.36 -10.49
C PRO A 153 -15.09 10.03 -11.96
N ILE A 154 -16.29 9.50 -12.26
CA ILE A 154 -16.70 9.16 -13.62
C ILE A 154 -16.80 10.43 -14.48
N GLU A 155 -17.38 11.51 -13.93
CA GLU A 155 -17.52 12.81 -14.58
C GLU A 155 -16.16 13.49 -14.81
N ILE A 156 -15.32 13.58 -13.75
CA ILE A 156 -13.99 14.21 -13.81
C ILE A 156 -13.11 13.58 -14.90
N HIS A 157 -13.18 12.25 -15.01
CA HIS A 157 -12.41 11.50 -16.00
C HIS A 157 -13.17 11.28 -17.32
N LYS A 158 -14.38 11.86 -17.47
CA LYS A 158 -15.22 11.80 -18.68
C LYS A 158 -15.42 10.35 -19.17
N ILE A 159 -15.72 9.43 -18.25
CA ILE A 159 -15.80 7.99 -18.53
C ILE A 159 -17.13 7.63 -19.17
N ALA A 160 -18.23 8.10 -18.58
CA ALA A 160 -19.61 7.85 -19.02
C ALA A 160 -20.51 9.01 -18.59
N LYS A 161 -21.72 9.07 -19.17
CA LYS A 161 -22.79 10.01 -18.84
C LYS A 161 -24.13 9.29 -18.90
N GLY A 162 -25.16 9.85 -18.24
CA GLY A 162 -26.54 9.34 -18.28
C GLY A 162 -26.64 7.87 -17.88
N GLU A 163 -27.43 7.08 -18.57
CA GLU A 163 -27.70 5.67 -18.25
C GLU A 163 -26.45 4.82 -18.06
N LYS A 164 -25.43 5.02 -18.89
CA LYS A 164 -24.16 4.27 -18.74
C LYS A 164 -23.43 4.57 -17.43
N MET A 165 -23.55 5.78 -16.91
CA MET A 165 -22.96 6.13 -15.62
C MET A 165 -23.72 5.43 -14.50
N GLU A 166 -25.06 5.43 -14.57
CA GLU A 166 -25.91 4.73 -13.61
C GLU A 166 -25.65 3.21 -13.60
N GLU A 167 -25.51 2.60 -14.76
CA GLU A 167 -25.14 1.18 -14.87
C GLU A 167 -23.80 0.87 -14.15
N ILE A 168 -22.79 1.73 -14.32
CA ILE A 168 -21.50 1.58 -13.62
C ILE A 168 -21.67 1.68 -12.11
N ILE A 169 -22.44 2.69 -11.65
CA ILE A 169 -22.67 2.94 -10.22
C ILE A 169 -23.39 1.77 -9.58
N LEU A 170 -24.53 1.34 -10.15
CA LEU A 170 -25.33 0.23 -9.64
C LEU A 170 -24.52 -1.07 -9.56
N LYS A 171 -23.71 -1.32 -10.57
CA LYS A 171 -22.85 -2.49 -10.59
C LYS A 171 -21.77 -2.45 -9.51
N VAL A 172 -21.13 -1.30 -9.32
CA VAL A 172 -20.14 -1.13 -8.27
C VAL A 172 -20.78 -1.25 -6.88
N LEU A 173 -21.98 -0.71 -6.67
CA LEU A 173 -22.72 -0.91 -5.42
C LEU A 173 -22.89 -2.39 -5.08
N LYS A 174 -23.32 -3.18 -6.05
CA LYS A 174 -23.48 -4.64 -5.89
C LYS A 174 -22.16 -5.32 -5.51
N GLU A 175 -21.03 -4.92 -6.14
CA GLU A 175 -19.72 -5.48 -5.84
C GLU A 175 -19.24 -5.18 -4.41
N VAL A 176 -19.61 -4.01 -3.86
CA VAL A 176 -19.26 -3.64 -2.48
C VAL A 176 -20.36 -3.99 -1.47
N GLY A 177 -21.40 -4.73 -1.89
CA GLY A 177 -22.49 -5.20 -1.02
C GLY A 177 -23.37 -4.06 -0.48
N LEU A 178 -23.64 -3.04 -1.29
CA LEU A 178 -24.58 -1.97 -1.02
C LEU A 178 -25.77 -2.05 -1.95
N GLU A 179 -26.89 -1.44 -1.56
CA GLU A 179 -28.15 -1.46 -2.28
C GLU A 179 -28.43 -0.13 -2.97
N PRO A 180 -29.21 -0.09 -4.08
CA PRO A 180 -29.54 1.13 -4.80
C PRO A 180 -30.18 2.22 -3.94
N GLN A 181 -31.00 1.86 -2.95
CA GLN A 181 -31.62 2.80 -2.01
C GLN A 181 -30.62 3.57 -1.13
N HIS A 182 -29.35 3.15 -1.10
CA HIS A 182 -28.28 3.86 -0.40
C HIS A 182 -27.74 5.07 -1.17
N LEU A 183 -28.06 5.23 -2.46
CA LEU A 183 -27.53 6.28 -3.32
C LEU A 183 -27.94 7.69 -2.89
N ASP A 184 -29.16 7.85 -2.39
CA ASP A 184 -29.72 9.14 -2.00
C ASP A 184 -29.33 9.58 -0.58
N ARG A 185 -28.67 8.67 0.17
CA ARG A 185 -28.22 8.94 1.54
C ARG A 185 -26.89 9.66 1.58
N TYR A 186 -26.59 10.26 2.75
CA TYR A 186 -25.35 10.96 3.04
C TYR A 186 -24.36 10.07 3.81
N PRO A 187 -23.05 10.34 3.73
CA PRO A 187 -22.02 9.53 4.40
C PRO A 187 -22.23 9.33 5.91
N HIS A 188 -22.73 10.33 6.62
CA HIS A 188 -22.95 10.28 8.07
C HIS A 188 -24.08 9.32 8.51
N GLU A 189 -24.92 8.86 7.57
CA GLU A 189 -25.99 7.89 7.83
C GLU A 189 -25.51 6.44 7.76
N PHE A 190 -24.19 6.21 7.55
CA PHE A 190 -23.60 4.89 7.38
C PHE A 190 -22.63 4.54 8.50
N SER A 191 -22.58 3.24 8.86
CA SER A 191 -21.56 2.71 9.75
C SER A 191 -20.14 2.84 9.14
N GLY A 192 -19.10 2.78 9.97
CA GLY A 192 -17.71 2.87 9.49
C GLY A 192 -17.36 1.83 8.41
N GLY A 193 -17.85 0.59 8.57
CA GLY A 193 -17.66 -0.46 7.58
C GLY A 193 -18.42 -0.21 6.27
N GLN A 194 -19.64 0.39 6.34
CA GLN A 194 -20.35 0.81 5.14
C GLN A 194 -19.66 1.97 4.43
N GLN A 195 -19.14 2.94 5.17
CA GLN A 195 -18.35 4.04 4.60
C GLN A 195 -17.08 3.53 3.94
N GLN A 196 -16.40 2.53 4.51
CA GLN A 196 -15.26 1.91 3.87
C GLN A 196 -15.64 1.23 2.54
N ARG A 197 -16.79 0.56 2.48
CA ARG A 197 -17.31 -0.02 1.23
C ARG A 197 -17.64 1.04 0.18
N ILE A 198 -18.17 2.20 0.58
CA ILE A 198 -18.37 3.35 -0.31
C ILE A 198 -17.04 3.89 -0.83
N ALA A 199 -16.01 4.00 0.03
CA ALA A 199 -14.67 4.45 -0.39
C ALA A 199 -14.03 3.47 -1.40
N ILE A 200 -14.21 2.17 -1.20
CA ILE A 200 -13.79 1.15 -2.15
C ILE A 200 -14.56 1.31 -3.46
N GLY A 201 -15.89 1.45 -3.41
CA GLY A 201 -16.74 1.69 -4.58
C GLY A 201 -16.29 2.91 -5.39
N ARG A 202 -15.98 4.02 -4.71
CA ARG A 202 -15.49 5.25 -5.37
C ARG A 202 -14.19 5.03 -6.16
N VAL A 203 -13.34 4.11 -5.76
CA VAL A 203 -12.15 3.73 -6.51
C VAL A 203 -12.51 2.78 -7.66
N LEU A 204 -13.41 1.84 -7.43
CA LEU A 204 -13.79 0.81 -8.40
C LEU A 204 -14.50 1.38 -9.64
N VAL A 205 -15.25 2.48 -9.53
CA VAL A 205 -15.92 3.10 -10.69
C VAL A 205 -14.94 3.53 -11.79
N LEU A 206 -13.66 3.75 -11.45
CA LEU A 206 -12.60 4.08 -12.40
C LEU A 206 -11.98 2.85 -13.07
N ASN A 207 -12.23 1.64 -12.56
CA ASN A 207 -11.58 0.39 -12.97
C ASN A 207 -10.05 0.53 -13.06
N PRO A 208 -9.36 0.86 -11.96
CA PRO A 208 -7.93 1.14 -11.96
C PRO A 208 -7.10 -0.13 -12.22
N ASP A 209 -5.85 0.04 -12.66
CA ASP A 209 -4.88 -1.07 -12.75
C ASP A 209 -4.19 -1.33 -11.40
N PHE A 210 -4.06 -0.28 -10.58
CA PHE A 210 -3.32 -0.28 -9.33
C PHE A 210 -4.09 0.43 -8.21
N VAL A 211 -4.14 -0.18 -7.03
CA VAL A 211 -4.79 0.41 -5.84
C VAL A 211 -3.87 0.32 -4.64
N ILE A 212 -3.67 1.45 -3.98
CA ILE A 212 -3.02 1.53 -2.67
C ILE A 212 -4.09 1.36 -1.60
N LEU A 213 -3.88 0.40 -0.71
CA LEU A 213 -4.68 0.12 0.47
C LEU A 213 -3.89 0.59 1.68
N ASP A 214 -4.08 1.84 2.11
CA ASP A 214 -3.33 2.45 3.23
C ASP A 214 -4.10 2.25 4.53
N GLU A 215 -3.73 1.20 5.28
CA GLU A 215 -4.39 0.75 6.51
C GLU A 215 -5.92 0.60 6.37
N PRO A 216 -6.42 -0.16 5.38
CA PRO A 216 -7.82 -0.09 4.94
C PRO A 216 -8.84 -0.58 5.98
N THR A 217 -8.40 -1.15 7.10
CA THR A 217 -9.27 -1.76 8.11
C THR A 217 -8.90 -1.39 9.55
N SER A 218 -7.87 -0.58 9.78
CA SER A 218 -7.36 -0.30 11.13
C SER A 218 -8.34 0.46 12.06
N ALA A 219 -9.34 1.14 11.48
CA ALA A 219 -10.38 1.88 12.22
C ALA A 219 -11.68 1.07 12.41
N LEU A 220 -11.69 -0.24 12.08
CA LEU A 220 -12.86 -1.09 12.10
C LEU A 220 -12.74 -2.20 13.15
N ASP A 221 -13.88 -2.69 13.63
CA ASP A 221 -13.92 -3.88 14.47
C ASP A 221 -13.47 -5.14 13.70
N VAL A 222 -13.06 -6.18 14.43
CA VAL A 222 -12.44 -7.40 13.88
C VAL A 222 -13.33 -8.11 12.86
N SER A 223 -14.66 -8.13 13.09
CA SER A 223 -15.59 -8.82 12.21
C SER A 223 -15.77 -8.09 10.88
N VAL A 224 -15.92 -6.78 10.93
CA VAL A 224 -16.01 -5.91 9.75
C VAL A 224 -14.68 -5.88 9.01
N GLN A 225 -13.56 -5.87 9.72
CA GLN A 225 -12.22 -5.99 9.14
C GLN A 225 -12.09 -7.24 8.27
N ALA A 226 -12.43 -8.42 8.81
CA ALA A 226 -12.38 -9.67 8.06
C ALA A 226 -13.27 -9.63 6.80
N TYR A 227 -14.47 -9.05 6.91
CA TYR A 227 -15.37 -8.88 5.78
C TYR A 227 -14.74 -8.03 4.67
N ILE A 228 -14.18 -6.86 5.01
CA ILE A 228 -13.54 -5.94 4.06
C ILE A 228 -12.34 -6.59 3.38
N LEU A 229 -11.47 -7.28 4.13
CA LEU A 229 -10.30 -7.97 3.56
C LEU A 229 -10.70 -9.08 2.59
N ASN A 230 -11.70 -9.89 2.94
CA ASN A 230 -12.24 -10.92 2.05
C ASN A 230 -12.87 -10.33 0.78
N MET A 231 -13.58 -9.19 0.91
CA MET A 231 -14.13 -8.47 -0.23
C MET A 231 -13.02 -7.95 -1.15
N LEU A 232 -11.97 -7.33 -0.60
CA LEU A 232 -10.81 -6.84 -1.38
C LEU A 232 -10.11 -7.98 -2.11
N GLY A 233 -9.94 -9.16 -1.47
CA GLY A 233 -9.38 -10.35 -2.10
C GLY A 233 -10.24 -10.87 -3.25
N LYS A 234 -11.57 -10.93 -3.07
CA LYS A 234 -12.51 -11.30 -4.15
C LYS A 234 -12.47 -10.32 -5.33
N LEU A 235 -12.40 -9.02 -5.05
CA LEU A 235 -12.30 -7.98 -6.07
C LEU A 235 -10.97 -8.10 -6.85
N GLN A 236 -9.87 -8.36 -6.15
CA GLN A 236 -8.56 -8.57 -6.75
C GLN A 236 -8.57 -9.76 -7.71
N SER A 237 -9.06 -10.93 -7.26
CA SER A 237 -9.15 -12.14 -8.07
C SER A 237 -10.09 -11.97 -9.28
N LYS A 238 -11.22 -11.25 -9.09
CA LYS A 238 -12.23 -11.03 -10.13
C LYS A 238 -11.79 -10.07 -11.24
N PHE A 239 -11.09 -8.99 -10.84
CA PHE A 239 -10.74 -7.89 -11.77
C PHE A 239 -9.26 -7.83 -12.12
N GLY A 240 -8.42 -8.63 -11.47
CA GLY A 240 -6.97 -8.64 -11.69
C GLY A 240 -6.30 -7.33 -11.25
N PHE A 241 -6.83 -6.69 -10.20
CA PHE A 241 -6.20 -5.49 -9.64
C PHE A 241 -4.82 -5.80 -9.07
N THR A 242 -3.92 -4.84 -9.18
CA THR A 242 -2.63 -4.87 -8.46
C THR A 242 -2.76 -4.04 -7.20
N TYR A 243 -2.39 -4.60 -6.05
CA TYR A 243 -2.49 -3.90 -4.76
C TYR A 243 -1.12 -3.61 -4.15
N LEU A 244 -0.98 -2.40 -3.58
CA LEU A 244 0.00 -2.11 -2.54
C LEU A 244 -0.75 -2.03 -1.20
N LEU A 245 -0.63 -3.08 -0.39
CA LEU A 245 -1.24 -3.15 0.94
C LEU A 245 -0.27 -2.62 1.99
N ILE A 246 -0.59 -1.50 2.59
CA ILE A 246 0.16 -0.87 3.68
C ILE A 246 -0.55 -1.18 4.99
N SER A 247 0.16 -1.79 5.94
CA SER A 247 -0.35 -2.06 7.28
C SER A 247 0.77 -2.08 8.31
N HIS A 248 0.42 -1.86 9.57
CA HIS A 248 1.29 -2.16 10.70
C HIS A 248 1.03 -3.57 11.27
N ASP A 249 -0.08 -4.21 10.88
CA ASP A 249 -0.40 -5.59 11.27
C ASP A 249 0.11 -6.59 10.24
N LEU A 250 1.11 -7.36 10.67
CA LEU A 250 1.75 -8.37 9.82
C LEU A 250 0.79 -9.52 9.47
N ASN A 251 -0.19 -9.86 10.34
CA ASN A 251 -1.14 -10.94 10.05
C ASN A 251 -2.03 -10.60 8.86
N ILE A 252 -2.51 -9.34 8.77
CA ILE A 252 -3.29 -8.85 7.64
C ILE A 252 -2.47 -8.95 6.36
N VAL A 253 -1.23 -8.48 6.42
CA VAL A 253 -0.34 -8.46 5.25
C VAL A 253 0.00 -9.89 4.84
N GLU A 254 0.29 -10.78 5.77
CA GLU A 254 0.57 -12.20 5.49
C GLU A 254 -0.64 -12.91 4.88
N HIS A 255 -1.84 -12.60 5.33
CA HIS A 255 -3.06 -13.20 4.80
C HIS A 255 -3.30 -12.82 3.33
N MET A 256 -3.15 -11.55 3.01
CA MET A 256 -3.56 -11.02 1.71
C MET A 256 -2.44 -10.95 0.66
N SER A 257 -1.17 -10.83 1.07
CA SER A 257 -0.09 -10.50 0.13
C SER A 257 0.55 -11.74 -0.49
N ASP A 258 1.15 -11.55 -1.67
CA ASP A 258 2.01 -12.54 -2.33
C ASP A 258 3.45 -12.36 -1.88
N ARG A 259 3.94 -11.11 -1.86
CA ARG A 259 5.26 -10.72 -1.36
C ARG A 259 5.12 -9.65 -0.30
N ILE A 260 6.05 -9.66 0.65
CA ILE A 260 6.03 -8.74 1.79
C ILE A 260 7.36 -8.03 1.90
N ALA A 261 7.31 -6.73 1.99
CA ALA A 261 8.41 -5.83 2.26
C ALA A 261 8.28 -5.27 3.67
N VAL A 262 9.36 -5.31 4.43
CA VAL A 262 9.43 -4.80 5.80
C VAL A 262 10.22 -3.50 5.79
N MET A 263 9.62 -2.44 6.33
CA MET A 263 10.21 -1.11 6.39
C MET A 263 10.46 -0.68 7.84
N TYR A 264 11.63 -0.10 8.10
CA TYR A 264 12.02 0.41 9.42
C TYR A 264 12.71 1.76 9.28
N VAL A 265 12.17 2.78 9.95
CA VAL A 265 12.73 4.16 9.98
C VAL A 265 13.21 4.62 8.59
N GLY A 266 12.32 4.62 7.60
CA GLY A 266 12.58 5.10 6.23
C GLY A 266 13.35 4.14 5.31
N LYS A 267 13.78 2.98 5.78
CA LYS A 267 14.58 2.00 5.02
C LYS A 267 13.85 0.67 4.84
N MET A 268 14.12 0.00 3.71
CA MET A 268 13.75 -1.40 3.53
C MET A 268 14.74 -2.27 4.30
N VAL A 269 14.24 -3.19 5.13
CA VAL A 269 15.09 -4.10 5.91
C VAL A 269 15.02 -5.54 5.44
N GLU A 270 13.86 -5.97 4.92
CA GLU A 270 13.68 -7.30 4.37
C GLU A 270 12.56 -7.31 3.32
N LEU A 271 12.67 -8.14 2.30
CA LEU A 271 11.63 -8.40 1.29
C LEU A 271 11.73 -9.85 0.85
N ALA A 272 10.62 -10.56 0.87
CA ALA A 272 10.52 -11.92 0.37
C ALA A 272 9.09 -12.28 -0.03
N ASP A 273 8.91 -13.44 -0.66
CA ASP A 273 7.63 -14.13 -0.74
C ASP A 273 7.06 -14.36 0.67
N LYS A 274 5.74 -14.27 0.83
CA LYS A 274 5.08 -14.40 2.15
C LYS A 274 5.42 -15.71 2.86
N THR A 275 5.46 -16.80 2.11
CA THR A 275 5.74 -18.15 2.66
C THR A 275 7.19 -18.23 3.14
N GLU A 276 8.12 -17.66 2.37
CA GLU A 276 9.52 -17.58 2.73
C GLU A 276 9.72 -16.69 3.96
N LEU A 277 9.11 -15.51 3.99
CA LEU A 277 9.25 -14.57 5.11
C LEU A 277 8.73 -15.18 6.41
N ARG A 278 7.58 -15.87 6.36
CA ARG A 278 6.99 -16.54 7.53
C ARG A 278 7.89 -17.66 8.09
N LYS A 279 8.46 -18.48 7.18
CA LYS A 279 9.29 -19.63 7.57
C LYS A 279 10.71 -19.25 7.93
N ASN A 280 11.25 -18.22 7.27
CA ASN A 280 12.67 -17.91 7.27
C ASN A 280 12.94 -16.41 7.28
N ALA A 281 12.28 -15.65 8.19
CA ALA A 281 12.62 -14.26 8.43
C ALA A 281 14.08 -14.13 8.92
N LEU A 282 14.87 -13.33 8.25
CA LEU A 282 16.31 -13.22 8.46
C LEU A 282 16.72 -11.93 9.18
N HIS A 283 16.02 -10.82 8.93
CA HIS A 283 16.32 -9.59 9.65
C HIS A 283 15.77 -9.68 11.09
N PRO A 284 16.55 -9.33 12.13
CA PRO A 284 16.10 -9.43 13.53
C PRO A 284 14.82 -8.65 13.82
N TYR A 285 14.58 -7.52 13.16
CA TYR A 285 13.34 -6.76 13.28
C TYR A 285 12.15 -7.53 12.70
N THR A 286 12.26 -8.13 11.53
CA THR A 286 11.18 -8.95 10.93
C THR A 286 10.83 -10.13 11.83
N ARG A 287 11.83 -10.79 12.37
CA ARG A 287 11.64 -11.89 13.33
C ARG A 287 10.86 -11.47 14.57
N SER A 288 11.12 -10.29 15.08
CA SER A 288 10.38 -9.79 16.21
C SER A 288 8.94 -9.42 15.87
N LEU A 289 8.69 -8.80 14.71
CA LEU A 289 7.33 -8.54 14.25
C LEU A 289 6.50 -9.83 14.16
N LEU A 290 7.07 -10.89 13.60
CA LEU A 290 6.44 -12.22 13.55
C LEU A 290 6.21 -12.84 14.93
N THR A 291 7.05 -12.51 15.92
CA THR A 291 6.90 -13.02 17.28
C THR A 291 5.78 -12.33 18.04
N VAL A 292 5.59 -11.02 17.80
CA VAL A 292 4.56 -10.21 18.50
C VAL A 292 3.18 -10.40 17.86
N ALA A 293 3.11 -10.82 16.61
CA ALA A 293 1.85 -11.06 15.91
C ALA A 293 0.97 -12.06 16.69
N PRO A 294 -0.31 -11.75 16.97
CA PRO A 294 -1.21 -12.65 17.69
C PRO A 294 -1.29 -14.03 17.02
N ILE A 295 -1.09 -15.09 17.79
CA ILE A 295 -1.28 -16.46 17.33
C ILE A 295 -2.66 -16.91 17.83
N ALA A 296 -3.47 -17.47 16.94
CA ALA A 296 -4.80 -18.00 17.31
C ALA A 296 -4.75 -19.17 18.30
N ASP A 297 -3.59 -19.79 18.48
CA ASP A 297 -3.36 -20.93 19.38
C ASP A 297 -2.74 -20.44 20.72
N PRO A 298 -3.51 -20.38 21.83
CA PRO A 298 -3.02 -19.94 23.13
C PRO A 298 -2.02 -20.90 23.78
N THR A 299 -1.90 -22.14 23.30
CA THR A 299 -0.99 -23.15 23.86
C THR A 299 0.44 -23.03 23.36
N ARG A 300 0.66 -22.32 22.26
CA ARG A 300 1.99 -22.09 21.69
C ARG A 300 2.76 -21.04 22.48
N LYS A 301 3.77 -21.48 23.21
CA LYS A 301 4.75 -20.55 23.84
C LYS A 301 5.54 -19.82 22.76
N ARG A 302 5.49 -18.48 22.80
CA ARG A 302 6.25 -17.62 21.90
C ARG A 302 7.76 -17.77 22.16
N LYS A 303 8.46 -18.41 21.23
CA LYS A 303 9.93 -18.42 21.21
C LYS A 303 10.37 -17.35 20.20
N GLY A 304 10.68 -16.14 20.64
CA GLY A 304 11.10 -15.10 19.70
C GLY A 304 11.86 -13.95 20.35
N VAL A 305 12.37 -13.08 19.52
CA VAL A 305 13.17 -11.92 19.90
C VAL A 305 12.23 -10.81 20.35
N ILE A 306 12.23 -10.49 21.65
CA ILE A 306 11.54 -9.30 22.16
C ILE A 306 12.47 -8.10 21.96
N ILE A 307 12.02 -7.12 21.17
CA ILE A 307 12.74 -5.86 20.98
C ILE A 307 12.47 -4.97 22.18
N LYS A 308 13.55 -4.46 22.78
CA LYS A 308 13.48 -3.45 23.83
C LYS A 308 13.78 -2.05 23.26
N GLY A 309 13.27 -1.02 23.91
CA GLY A 309 13.52 0.39 23.56
C GLY A 309 12.55 0.98 22.53
N GLU A 310 12.58 2.29 22.44
CA GLU A 310 11.70 3.08 21.56
C GLU A 310 12.21 3.11 20.11
N VAL A 311 11.30 3.43 19.18
CA VAL A 311 11.65 3.61 17.76
C VAL A 311 12.50 4.88 17.61
N PRO A 312 13.69 4.80 17.00
CA PRO A 312 14.50 5.98 16.76
C PRO A 312 13.77 7.03 15.92
N SER A 313 14.11 8.29 16.16
CA SER A 313 13.55 9.41 15.40
C SER A 313 13.98 9.37 13.93
N THR A 314 13.04 9.66 13.04
CA THR A 314 13.30 9.86 11.61
C THR A 314 13.98 11.22 11.30
N ILE A 315 14.03 12.14 12.28
CA ILE A 315 14.70 13.45 12.13
C ILE A 315 16.22 13.28 12.20
N ASN A 316 16.69 12.48 13.15
CA ASN A 316 18.12 12.15 13.33
C ASN A 316 18.21 10.62 13.41
N PRO A 317 18.11 9.92 12.28
CA PRO A 317 18.20 8.47 12.30
C PRO A 317 19.60 8.03 12.78
N PRO A 318 19.69 6.91 13.52
CA PRO A 318 20.97 6.38 13.96
C PRO A 318 21.92 6.14 12.77
N PRO A 319 23.22 6.43 12.90
CA PRO A 319 24.20 6.09 11.88
C PRO A 319 24.29 4.57 11.66
N GLY A 320 24.76 4.15 10.51
CA GLY A 320 24.87 2.73 10.17
C GLY A 320 23.52 2.05 10.04
N CYS A 321 23.37 0.86 10.58
CA CYS A 321 22.10 0.13 10.60
C CYS A 321 21.09 0.83 11.52
N ARG A 322 19.99 1.36 10.99
CA ARG A 322 18.98 2.10 11.79
C ARG A 322 18.34 1.27 12.90
N PHE A 323 18.40 -0.05 12.79
CA PHE A 323 17.88 -0.96 13.81
C PHE A 323 18.89 -1.29 14.92
N HIS A 324 20.18 -0.91 14.78
CA HIS A 324 21.22 -1.31 15.74
C HIS A 324 20.92 -0.98 17.20
N PRO A 325 20.24 0.14 17.57
CA PRO A 325 19.96 0.45 18.97
C PRO A 325 19.04 -0.54 19.67
N ARG A 326 18.18 -1.23 18.88
CA ARG A 326 17.19 -2.21 19.35
C ARG A 326 17.55 -3.65 19.00
N CYS A 327 18.66 -3.84 18.26
CA CYS A 327 19.06 -5.15 17.76
C CYS A 327 19.82 -5.96 18.81
N PRO A 328 19.33 -7.13 19.25
CA PRO A 328 20.04 -7.94 20.25
C PRO A 328 21.32 -8.57 19.73
N TYR A 329 21.56 -8.49 18.41
CA TYR A 329 22.74 -9.01 17.72
C TYR A 329 23.67 -7.90 17.21
N ALA A 330 23.47 -6.64 17.64
CA ALA A 330 24.25 -5.51 17.18
C ALA A 330 25.75 -5.69 17.52
N LYS A 331 26.62 -5.34 16.57
CA LYS A 331 28.09 -5.29 16.72
C LYS A 331 28.60 -3.90 16.31
N PRO A 332 29.84 -3.53 16.58
CA PRO A 332 30.39 -2.22 16.24
C PRO A 332 30.14 -1.79 14.79
N VAL A 333 30.34 -2.68 13.82
CA VAL A 333 30.07 -2.41 12.40
C VAL A 333 28.64 -1.92 12.13
N CYS A 334 27.64 -2.34 12.93
CA CYS A 334 26.25 -1.91 12.78
C CYS A 334 26.05 -0.44 13.17
N LYS A 335 26.92 0.12 14.00
CA LYS A 335 26.88 1.54 14.39
C LYS A 335 27.57 2.43 13.36
N GLU A 336 28.54 1.90 12.63
CA GLU A 336 29.42 2.66 11.74
C GLU A 336 28.97 2.62 10.29
N LYS A 337 28.52 1.44 9.80
CA LYS A 337 28.22 1.21 8.39
C LYS A 337 26.78 0.81 8.17
N GLU A 338 26.16 1.39 7.15
CA GLU A 338 24.84 0.99 6.69
C GLU A 338 24.92 -0.37 5.98
N PRO A 339 24.08 -1.36 6.33
CA PRO A 339 24.02 -2.62 5.60
C PRO A 339 23.34 -2.43 4.25
N ALA A 340 23.96 -2.93 3.19
CA ALA A 340 23.33 -2.94 1.86
C ALA A 340 22.07 -3.82 1.84
N PHE A 341 21.01 -3.34 1.21
CA PHE A 341 19.81 -4.13 0.90
C PHE A 341 20.12 -5.02 -0.30
N ARG A 342 20.36 -6.31 -0.07
CA ARG A 342 20.88 -7.23 -1.09
C ARG A 342 20.06 -8.50 -1.21
N GLY A 343 20.00 -9.04 -2.41
CA GLY A 343 19.41 -10.35 -2.69
C GLY A 343 20.33 -11.48 -2.19
N ILE A 344 19.70 -12.47 -1.56
CA ILE A 344 20.37 -13.68 -1.03
C ILE A 344 19.87 -14.96 -1.72
N GLY A 345 19.23 -14.82 -2.87
CA GLY A 345 18.65 -15.89 -3.67
C GLY A 345 17.15 -16.09 -3.43
N GLY A 346 16.46 -16.68 -4.42
CA GLY A 346 15.02 -17.00 -4.35
C GLY A 346 14.11 -15.81 -4.17
N GLY A 347 14.49 -14.60 -4.64
CA GLY A 347 13.68 -13.38 -4.48
C GLY A 347 13.67 -12.82 -3.05
N HIS A 348 14.54 -13.33 -2.17
CA HIS A 348 14.68 -12.86 -0.78
C HIS A 348 15.79 -11.81 -0.70
N TYR A 349 15.48 -10.63 -0.17
CA TYR A 349 16.37 -9.49 0.03
C TYR A 349 16.43 -9.11 1.50
N VAL A 350 17.60 -8.73 1.99
CA VAL A 350 17.80 -8.35 3.39
C VAL A 350 18.91 -7.31 3.57
N ALA A 351 18.69 -6.35 4.47
CA ALA A 351 19.65 -5.34 4.88
C ALA A 351 20.26 -5.69 6.24
N CYS A 352 21.18 -6.65 6.26
CA CYS A 352 21.91 -7.05 7.48
C CYS A 352 23.34 -7.45 7.18
N HIS A 353 24.30 -7.00 8.00
CA HIS A 353 25.73 -7.32 7.83
C HIS A 353 26.04 -8.82 7.99
N PHE A 354 25.27 -9.51 8.83
CA PHE A 354 25.57 -10.90 9.22
C PHE A 354 24.86 -11.95 8.37
N VAL A 355 23.75 -11.59 7.73
CA VAL A 355 23.00 -12.52 6.89
C VAL A 355 23.69 -12.63 5.52
N LYS A 356 24.30 -13.78 5.22
CA LYS A 356 25.00 -14.04 3.96
C LYS A 356 24.22 -14.98 3.02
N SER A 357 23.30 -15.77 3.56
CA SER A 357 22.52 -16.76 2.81
C SER A 357 21.15 -16.98 3.43
N ARG A 358 20.25 -17.64 2.71
CA ARG A 358 18.90 -18.05 3.18
C ARG A 358 18.94 -19.04 4.34
N THR A 359 20.04 -19.76 4.52
CA THR A 359 20.24 -20.75 5.60
C THR A 359 20.83 -20.16 6.88
N HIS A 360 20.91 -18.81 6.96
CA HIS A 360 21.47 -18.15 8.14
C HIS A 360 20.64 -18.46 9.40
N LYS A 361 21.32 -18.93 10.45
CA LYS A 361 20.71 -19.19 11.77
C LYS A 361 21.22 -18.20 12.79
N TRP A 362 20.32 -17.51 13.44
CA TRP A 362 20.66 -16.62 14.55
C TRP A 362 20.92 -17.43 15.83
N PRO A 363 21.94 -17.11 16.61
CA PRO A 363 22.11 -17.67 17.96
C PRO A 363 20.91 -17.27 18.83
N SER A 364 20.72 -17.98 19.94
CA SER A 364 19.75 -17.54 20.95
C SER A 364 20.07 -16.11 21.40
N PRO A 365 19.05 -15.23 21.57
CA PRO A 365 19.30 -13.87 22.05
C PRO A 365 20.02 -13.93 23.39
N ARG A 366 21.03 -13.08 23.59
CA ARG A 366 21.62 -12.86 24.91
C ARG A 366 20.53 -12.32 25.84
N LYS A 367 20.39 -12.91 27.00
CA LYS A 367 19.44 -12.50 28.07
C LYS A 367 19.72 -11.07 28.53
#